data_e48b64f08b94dc6cc5da8160e6b28ee8
#
_entry.id   e48b64f08b94dc6cc5da8160e6b28ee8
#
_cell.length_a   1.000
_cell.length_b   1.000
_cell.length_c   1.000
_cell.angle_alpha   90.00
_cell.angle_beta   90.00
_cell.angle_gamma   90.00
#
_symmetry.space_group_name_H-M   'P 1'
#
loop_
_entity.id
_entity.type
_entity.pdbx_description
1 polymer ?
#
loop_
_entity_poly.entity_id
_entity_poly.type
_entity_poly.pdbx_seq_one_letter_code
_entity_poly.pdbx_strand_id
1 'polypeptide(L)'
;MNHIVLFEPLIPANTGNIARTCAATNTPLHLIEPLGFSTDDKHLKRAGLDYWNDVNITYHSNLEAFLTFLGNRKLHLISKFAHKVYSDENFADGEEQFFLFGKETTGLPETFMRENEEKCLRIPMNDEHVRSLNLSNTAAMIVYEALRQQGFPNLELTHHYENDKLD
;
A
#
# COMPACT_ATOMS: atom_id res chain seq x y z
N MET A 1 -0.84 -5.87 -12.48
CA MET A 1 -0.98 -6.24 -11.05
C MET A 1 -0.45 -5.12 -10.17
N ASN A 2 -1.14 -4.86 -9.08
CA ASN A 2 -0.71 -3.86 -8.10
C ASN A 2 0.02 -4.54 -6.94
N HIS A 3 0.99 -3.84 -6.35
CA HIS A 3 1.74 -4.30 -5.19
C HIS A 3 1.78 -3.18 -4.14
N ILE A 4 1.55 -3.50 -2.89
CA ILE A 4 1.75 -2.57 -1.77
C ILE A 4 3.08 -2.89 -1.11
N VAL A 5 3.90 -1.86 -0.90
CA VAL A 5 5.22 -1.96 -0.27
C VAL A 5 5.26 -1.02 0.93
N LEU A 6 5.56 -1.56 2.11
CA LEU A 6 5.65 -0.78 3.34
C LEU A 6 7.11 -0.67 3.77
N PHE A 7 7.58 0.58 3.91
CA PHE A 7 8.94 0.88 4.35
C PHE A 7 8.99 0.91 5.88
N GLU A 8 9.64 -0.09 6.49
CA GLU A 8 9.88 -0.16 7.93
C GLU A 8 8.63 0.16 8.75
N PRO A 9 7.49 -0.52 8.54
CA PRO A 9 6.25 -0.20 9.24
C PRO A 9 6.40 -0.38 10.75
N LEU A 10 5.82 0.55 11.53
CA LEU A 10 6.01 0.62 12.98
C LEU A 10 4.78 0.12 13.76
N ILE A 11 3.58 0.33 13.21
CA ILE A 11 2.33 0.11 13.92
C ILE A 11 1.67 -1.18 13.41
N PRO A 12 1.61 -2.23 14.23
CA PRO A 12 1.11 -3.54 13.78
C PRO A 12 -0.35 -3.49 13.30
N ALA A 13 -1.20 -2.68 13.91
CA ALA A 13 -2.60 -2.56 13.49
C ALA A 13 -2.72 -2.02 12.06
N ASN A 14 -1.86 -1.09 11.65
CA ASN A 14 -1.85 -0.58 10.28
C ASN A 14 -1.48 -1.69 9.28
N THR A 15 -0.43 -2.43 9.56
CA THR A 15 0.00 -3.54 8.70
C THR A 15 -1.07 -4.62 8.60
N GLY A 16 -1.73 -4.94 9.72
CA GLY A 16 -2.84 -5.90 9.74
C GLY A 16 -4.02 -5.45 8.89
N ASN A 17 -4.42 -4.18 8.99
CA ASN A 17 -5.49 -3.62 8.17
C ASN A 17 -5.11 -3.58 6.68
N ILE A 18 -3.86 -3.30 6.38
CA ILE A 18 -3.36 -3.33 5.00
C ILE A 18 -3.39 -4.76 4.45
N ALA A 19 -3.01 -5.76 5.26
CA ALA A 19 -3.10 -7.16 4.87
C ALA A 19 -4.54 -7.54 4.48
N ARG A 20 -5.52 -7.06 5.24
CA ARG A 20 -6.95 -7.27 4.90
C ARG A 20 -7.31 -6.66 3.56
N THR A 21 -6.88 -5.43 3.30
CA THR A 21 -7.08 -4.78 2.00
C THR A 21 -6.40 -5.57 0.88
N CYS A 22 -5.18 -6.06 1.11
CA CYS A 22 -4.46 -6.88 0.14
C CYS A 22 -5.19 -8.18 -0.16
N ALA A 23 -5.73 -8.85 0.86
CA ALA A 23 -6.53 -10.06 0.67
C ALA A 23 -7.79 -9.76 -0.18
N ALA A 24 -8.47 -8.65 0.13
CA ALA A 24 -9.69 -8.25 -0.57
C ALA A 24 -9.46 -7.87 -2.04
N THR A 25 -8.25 -7.49 -2.40
CA THR A 25 -7.94 -6.93 -3.73
C THR A 25 -6.95 -7.79 -4.52
N ASN A 26 -6.59 -8.96 -4.02
CA ASN A 26 -5.59 -9.84 -4.65
C ASN A 26 -4.25 -9.13 -4.88
N THR A 27 -3.85 -8.31 -3.92
CA THR A 27 -2.65 -7.46 -4.03
C THR A 27 -1.53 -8.06 -3.18
N PRO A 28 -0.36 -8.39 -3.77
CA PRO A 28 0.82 -8.77 -3.00
C PRO A 28 1.27 -7.66 -2.06
N LEU A 29 1.76 -8.06 -0.88
CA LEU A 29 2.27 -7.16 0.15
C LEU A 29 3.76 -7.38 0.33
N HIS A 30 4.54 -6.32 0.32
CA HIS A 30 5.97 -6.34 0.57
C HIS A 30 6.27 -5.56 1.84
N LEU A 31 7.07 -6.14 2.72
CA LEU A 31 7.48 -5.51 3.98
C LEU A 31 8.99 -5.31 3.95
N ILE A 32 9.43 -4.07 4.03
CA ILE A 32 10.86 -3.74 4.10
C ILE A 32 11.25 -3.65 5.58
N GLU A 33 12.16 -4.52 5.99
CA GLU A 33 12.66 -4.59 7.37
C GLU A 33 13.69 -3.48 7.66
N PRO A 34 13.89 -3.09 8.92
CA PRO A 34 13.31 -3.69 10.12
C PRO A 34 11.85 -3.29 10.34
N LEU A 35 11.05 -4.21 10.90
CA LEU A 35 9.69 -3.94 11.33
C LEU A 35 9.70 -3.46 12.78
N GLY A 36 8.81 -2.54 13.12
CA GLY A 36 8.66 -2.05 14.49
C GLY A 36 7.86 -2.99 15.40
N PHE A 37 7.57 -4.20 14.93
CA PHE A 37 6.76 -5.19 15.66
C PHE A 37 7.13 -6.59 15.20
N SER A 38 6.67 -7.60 15.97
CA SER A 38 6.76 -9.01 15.58
C SER A 38 5.49 -9.43 14.83
N THR A 39 5.63 -10.37 13.88
CA THR A 39 4.47 -10.96 13.20
C THR A 39 3.61 -11.79 14.17
N ASP A 40 4.11 -12.08 15.37
CA ASP A 40 3.34 -12.72 16.46
C ASP A 40 2.60 -11.69 17.32
N ASP A 41 2.71 -10.39 17.01
CA ASP A 41 2.08 -9.32 17.77
C ASP A 41 0.55 -9.46 17.78
N LYS A 42 -0.06 -9.30 18.96
CA LYS A 42 -1.51 -9.45 19.13
C LYS A 42 -2.32 -8.41 18.35
N HIS A 43 -1.77 -7.20 18.14
CA HIS A 43 -2.46 -6.16 17.39
C HIS A 43 -2.49 -6.48 15.91
N LEU A 44 -1.40 -7.05 15.38
CA LEU A 44 -1.35 -7.55 14.03
C LEU A 44 -2.38 -8.68 13.84
N LYS A 45 -2.42 -9.62 14.78
CA LYS A 45 -3.36 -10.74 14.75
C LYS A 45 -4.81 -10.29 14.79
N ARG A 46 -5.15 -9.30 15.61
CA ARG A 46 -6.51 -8.76 15.67
C ARG A 46 -6.93 -8.09 14.37
N ALA A 47 -6.01 -7.35 13.76
CA ALA A 47 -6.33 -6.56 12.57
C ALA A 47 -6.35 -7.40 11.30
N GLY A 48 -5.53 -8.45 11.19
CA GLY A 48 -5.36 -9.12 9.92
C GLY A 48 -5.01 -10.60 9.94
N LEU A 49 -5.03 -11.29 11.09
CA LEU A 49 -4.61 -12.69 11.16
C LEU A 49 -5.43 -13.61 10.25
N ASP A 50 -6.74 -13.42 10.23
CA ASP A 50 -7.65 -14.24 9.41
C ASP A 50 -7.36 -14.13 7.92
N TYR A 51 -6.71 -13.04 7.50
CA TYR A 51 -6.40 -12.74 6.12
C TYR A 51 -4.92 -12.93 5.77
N TRP A 52 -4.05 -13.08 6.78
CA TRP A 52 -2.59 -13.11 6.58
C TRP A 52 -2.15 -14.24 5.65
N ASN A 53 -2.76 -15.41 5.79
CA ASN A 53 -2.45 -16.57 4.96
C ASN A 53 -2.98 -16.46 3.54
N ASP A 54 -3.91 -15.54 3.28
CA ASP A 54 -4.50 -15.30 1.97
C ASP A 54 -3.74 -14.21 1.18
N VAL A 55 -2.70 -13.65 1.78
CA VAL A 55 -1.90 -12.59 1.17
C VAL A 55 -0.52 -13.15 0.83
N ASN A 56 -0.05 -12.84 -0.38
CA ASN A 56 1.32 -13.14 -0.77
C ASN A 56 2.24 -12.07 -0.15
N ILE A 57 2.93 -12.43 0.93
CA ILE A 57 3.80 -11.51 1.67
C ILE A 57 5.26 -11.83 1.38
N THR A 58 6.02 -10.82 0.97
CA THR A 58 7.46 -10.91 0.75
C THR A 58 8.17 -9.96 1.70
N TYR A 59 9.18 -10.46 2.42
CA TYR A 59 10.03 -9.66 3.30
C TYR A 59 11.31 -9.28 2.55
N HIS A 60 11.71 -8.03 2.70
CA HIS A 60 12.97 -7.52 2.14
C HIS A 60 13.82 -7.01 3.29
N SER A 61 15.09 -7.39 3.32
CA SER A 61 15.98 -7.07 4.45
C SER A 61 16.24 -5.57 4.63
N ASN A 62 16.14 -4.80 3.56
CA ASN A 62 16.28 -3.33 3.56
C ASN A 62 15.76 -2.76 2.25
N LEU A 63 15.76 -1.44 2.14
CA LEU A 63 15.31 -0.74 0.94
C LEU A 63 16.13 -1.14 -0.30
N GLU A 64 17.44 -1.27 -0.16
CA GLU A 64 18.32 -1.65 -1.29
C GLU A 64 17.98 -3.04 -1.82
N ALA A 65 17.71 -4.00 -0.93
CA ALA A 65 17.28 -5.34 -1.32
C ALA A 65 15.94 -5.30 -2.07
N PHE A 66 15.01 -4.47 -1.61
CA PHE A 66 13.75 -4.28 -2.31
C PHE A 66 13.97 -3.69 -3.71
N LEU A 67 14.81 -2.66 -3.83
CA LEU A 67 15.08 -2.02 -5.13
C LEU A 67 15.76 -2.97 -6.11
N THR A 68 16.61 -3.86 -5.63
CA THR A 68 17.22 -4.92 -6.45
C THR A 68 16.14 -5.89 -6.96
N PHE A 69 15.23 -6.30 -6.07
CA PHE A 69 14.10 -7.15 -6.43
C PHE A 69 13.19 -6.46 -7.45
N LEU A 70 12.91 -5.18 -7.23
CA LEU A 70 12.04 -4.38 -8.11
C LEU A 70 12.60 -4.30 -9.54
N GLY A 71 13.89 -4.08 -9.68
CA GLY A 71 14.52 -3.90 -10.98
C GLY A 71 13.98 -2.68 -11.71
N ASN A 72 13.58 -2.86 -12.96
CA ASN A 72 13.06 -1.78 -13.82
C ASN A 72 11.55 -1.64 -13.78
N ARG A 73 10.87 -2.35 -12.88
CA ARG A 73 9.43 -2.28 -12.77
C ARG A 73 8.98 -0.94 -12.20
N LYS A 74 7.74 -0.58 -12.47
CA LYS A 74 7.22 0.76 -12.17
C LYS A 74 7.00 0.96 -10.68
N LEU A 75 7.61 2.00 -10.11
CA LEU A 75 7.53 2.35 -8.70
C LEU A 75 6.89 3.73 -8.53
N HIS A 76 5.97 3.82 -7.57
CA HIS A 76 5.37 5.07 -7.11
C HIS A 76 5.66 5.25 -5.63
N LEU A 77 6.13 6.44 -5.24
CA LEU A 77 6.37 6.79 -3.84
C LEU A 77 5.19 7.64 -3.35
N ILE A 78 4.53 7.17 -2.31
CA ILE A 78 3.39 7.92 -1.75
C ILE A 78 3.89 8.83 -0.64
N SER A 79 3.81 10.13 -0.87
CA SER A 79 4.38 11.12 0.04
C SER A 79 3.56 12.41 0.00
N LYS A 80 3.33 13.00 1.19
CA LYS A 80 2.68 14.32 1.28
C LYS A 80 3.51 15.44 0.66
N PHE A 81 4.80 15.20 0.44
CA PHE A 81 5.72 16.19 -0.15
C PHE A 81 5.69 16.19 -1.69
N ALA A 82 4.97 15.25 -2.29
CA ALA A 82 4.89 15.17 -3.75
C ALA A 82 4.11 16.35 -4.34
N HIS A 83 4.43 16.69 -5.58
CA HIS A 83 3.78 17.77 -6.31
C HIS A 83 2.67 17.27 -7.25
N LYS A 84 2.68 15.99 -7.56
CA LYS A 84 1.69 15.38 -8.45
C LYS A 84 0.61 14.69 -7.64
N VAL A 85 -0.65 14.97 -7.96
CA VAL A 85 -1.79 14.30 -7.33
C VAL A 85 -1.86 12.84 -7.81
N TYR A 86 -2.08 11.92 -6.89
CA TYR A 86 -2.07 10.48 -7.18
C TYR A 86 -3.06 10.09 -8.28
N SER A 87 -4.22 10.74 -8.34
CA SER A 87 -5.25 10.42 -9.32
C SER A 87 -4.93 10.91 -10.74
N ASP A 88 -3.90 11.73 -10.90
CA ASP A 88 -3.43 12.18 -12.23
C ASP A 88 -2.41 11.22 -12.84
N GLU A 89 -1.97 10.20 -12.10
CA GLU A 89 -1.06 9.18 -12.64
C GLU A 89 -1.84 8.08 -13.33
N ASN A 90 -1.28 7.53 -14.39
CA ASN A 90 -1.88 6.41 -15.11
C ASN A 90 -1.40 5.09 -14.51
N PHE A 91 -2.32 4.38 -13.85
CA PHE A 91 -2.06 3.04 -13.29
C PHE A 91 -2.61 1.92 -14.18
N ALA A 92 -3.17 2.26 -15.34
CA ALA A 92 -3.80 1.31 -16.25
C ALA A 92 -3.01 1.13 -17.56
N ASP A 93 -1.68 1.22 -17.48
CA ASP A 93 -0.78 1.09 -18.62
C ASP A 93 -0.39 -0.37 -18.93
N GLY A 94 -0.94 -1.34 -18.23
CA GLY A 94 -0.62 -2.76 -18.40
C GLY A 94 0.62 -3.22 -17.66
N GLU A 95 1.37 -2.32 -17.04
CA GLU A 95 2.56 -2.64 -16.27
C GLU A 95 2.21 -3.03 -14.83
N GLU A 96 3.13 -3.75 -14.15
CA GLU A 96 3.04 -3.94 -12.72
C GLU A 96 3.24 -2.59 -12.02
N GLN A 97 2.37 -2.29 -11.06
CA GLN A 97 2.43 -1.04 -10.29
C GLN A 97 2.85 -1.34 -8.86
N PHE A 98 3.99 -0.78 -8.41
CA PHE A 98 4.45 -0.91 -7.04
C PHE A 98 4.23 0.43 -6.33
N PHE A 99 3.54 0.39 -5.20
CA PHE A 99 3.25 1.57 -4.38
C PHE A 99 4.01 1.48 -3.08
N LEU A 100 4.96 2.37 -2.87
CA LEU A 100 5.82 2.41 -1.69
C LEU A 100 5.33 3.48 -0.72
N PHE A 101 5.04 3.05 0.51
CA PHE A 101 4.55 3.90 1.60
C PHE A 101 5.61 4.02 2.68
N GLY A 102 5.78 5.23 3.22
CA GLY A 102 6.71 5.49 4.30
C GLY A 102 6.20 5.00 5.66
N LYS A 103 7.11 4.92 6.63
CA LYS A 103 6.74 4.57 8.00
C LYS A 103 5.87 5.68 8.62
N GLU A 104 5.09 5.30 9.61
CA GLU A 104 4.03 6.17 10.18
C GLU A 104 4.53 7.46 10.81
N THR A 105 5.78 7.50 11.25
CA THR A 105 6.35 8.67 11.92
C THR A 105 7.09 9.62 11.00
N THR A 106 8.07 9.12 10.24
CA THR A 106 8.99 9.95 9.45
C THR A 106 8.82 9.80 7.94
N GLY A 107 7.94 8.91 7.49
CA GLY A 107 7.73 8.66 6.06
C GLY A 107 8.91 7.94 5.41
N LEU A 108 9.16 8.27 4.15
CA LEU A 108 10.26 7.71 3.37
C LEU A 108 11.55 8.50 3.59
N PRO A 109 12.73 7.88 3.38
CA PRO A 109 14.01 8.61 3.47
C PRO A 109 14.02 9.81 2.52
N GLU A 110 14.44 10.97 3.04
CA GLU A 110 14.42 12.22 2.29
C GLU A 110 15.28 12.17 1.04
N THR A 111 16.51 11.66 1.14
CA THR A 111 17.42 11.54 0.00
C THR A 111 16.81 10.67 -1.10
N PHE A 112 16.19 9.57 -0.71
CA PHE A 112 15.54 8.65 -1.65
C PHE A 112 14.37 9.34 -2.37
N MET A 113 13.55 10.10 -1.66
CA MET A 113 12.46 10.88 -2.28
C MET A 113 12.98 11.92 -3.26
N ARG A 114 14.03 12.65 -2.89
CA ARG A 114 14.64 13.68 -3.75
C ARG A 114 15.19 13.09 -5.03
N GLU A 115 15.83 11.93 -4.95
CA GLU A 115 16.38 11.23 -6.12
C GLU A 115 15.30 10.64 -7.02
N ASN A 116 14.06 10.53 -6.54
CA ASN A 116 12.93 9.91 -7.24
C ASN A 116 11.70 10.82 -7.22
N GLU A 117 11.91 12.14 -7.25
CA GLU A 117 10.82 13.12 -7.14
C GLU A 117 9.72 12.88 -8.17
N GLU A 118 10.08 12.52 -9.39
CA GLU A 118 9.15 12.27 -10.49
C GLU A 118 8.24 11.06 -10.26
N LYS A 119 8.59 10.19 -9.30
CA LYS A 119 7.81 9.02 -8.92
C LYS A 119 6.90 9.27 -7.72
N CYS A 120 7.03 10.45 -7.10
CA CYS A 120 6.26 10.78 -5.90
C CYS A 120 4.85 11.24 -6.24
N LEU A 121 3.88 10.73 -5.48
CA LEU A 121 2.47 11.03 -5.64
C LEU A 121 1.87 11.47 -4.31
N ARG A 122 1.00 12.48 -4.36
CA ARG A 122 0.35 13.06 -3.19
C ARG A 122 -1.13 12.73 -3.17
N ILE A 123 -1.65 12.39 -1.99
CA ILE A 123 -3.08 12.40 -1.71
C ILE A 123 -3.41 13.78 -1.16
N PRO A 124 -4.27 14.57 -1.81
CA PRO A 124 -4.64 15.88 -1.30
C PRO A 124 -5.29 15.80 0.08
N MET A 125 -4.94 16.75 0.94
CA MET A 125 -5.52 16.87 2.28
C MET A 125 -5.47 18.31 2.75
N ASN A 126 -6.24 18.64 3.77
CA ASN A 126 -6.15 19.96 4.40
C ASN A 126 -4.99 19.95 5.40
N ASP A 127 -3.85 20.49 4.98
CA ASP A 127 -2.61 20.53 5.76
C ASP A 127 -2.73 21.41 7.03
N GLU A 128 -3.74 22.28 7.10
CA GLU A 128 -3.98 23.11 8.29
C GLU A 128 -4.53 22.29 9.46
N HIS A 129 -5.21 21.19 9.17
CA HIS A 129 -5.88 20.38 10.20
C HIS A 129 -5.13 19.10 10.55
N VAL A 130 -4.43 18.52 9.61
CA VAL A 130 -3.73 17.24 9.84
C VAL A 130 -2.34 17.26 9.19
N ARG A 131 -1.40 16.50 9.78
CA ARG A 131 -0.05 16.34 9.22
C ARG A 131 0.00 15.24 8.16
N SER A 132 -0.80 14.21 8.33
CA SER A 132 -0.84 13.04 7.46
C SER A 132 -2.14 12.29 7.67
N LEU A 133 -2.45 11.41 6.73
CA LEU A 133 -3.55 10.46 6.86
C LEU A 133 -3.03 9.15 7.44
N ASN A 134 -3.91 8.39 8.07
CA ASN A 134 -3.57 7.06 8.57
C ASN A 134 -3.03 6.19 7.43
N LEU A 135 -1.94 5.46 7.69
CA LEU A 135 -1.26 4.64 6.68
C LEU A 135 -2.17 3.61 6.03
N SER A 136 -2.98 2.89 6.82
CA SER A 136 -3.85 1.86 6.26
C SER A 136 -4.95 2.44 5.38
N ASN A 137 -5.46 3.63 5.73
CA ASN A 137 -6.42 4.34 4.88
C ASN A 137 -5.77 4.80 3.59
N THR A 138 -4.56 5.34 3.67
CA THR A 138 -3.79 5.78 2.51
C THR A 138 -3.55 4.63 1.53
N ALA A 139 -3.15 3.47 2.03
CA ALA A 139 -2.93 2.29 1.20
C ALA A 139 -4.21 1.86 0.49
N ALA A 140 -5.35 1.87 1.19
CA ALA A 140 -6.64 1.53 0.59
C ALA A 140 -7.03 2.52 -0.51
N MET A 141 -6.86 3.83 -0.28
CA MET A 141 -7.16 4.84 -1.29
C MET A 141 -6.36 4.63 -2.57
N ILE A 142 -5.07 4.39 -2.44
CA ILE A 142 -4.17 4.21 -3.59
C ILE A 142 -4.52 2.95 -4.37
N VAL A 143 -4.67 1.82 -3.70
CA VAL A 143 -4.92 0.56 -4.41
C VAL A 143 -6.29 0.58 -5.09
N TYR A 144 -7.31 1.17 -4.46
CA TYR A 144 -8.64 1.26 -5.08
C TYR A 144 -8.68 2.27 -6.22
N GLU A 145 -7.89 3.33 -6.18
CA GLU A 145 -7.77 4.22 -7.35
C GLU A 145 -7.11 3.49 -8.52
N ALA A 146 -6.05 2.73 -8.26
CA ALA A 146 -5.42 1.91 -9.30
C ALA A 146 -6.41 0.90 -9.89
N LEU A 147 -7.14 0.20 -9.02
CA LEU A 147 -8.17 -0.76 -9.45
C LEU A 147 -9.30 -0.10 -10.24
N ARG A 148 -9.74 1.09 -9.82
CA ARG A 148 -10.76 1.84 -10.55
C ARG A 148 -10.31 2.11 -11.97
N GLN A 149 -9.09 2.60 -12.16
CA GLN A 149 -8.54 2.86 -13.48
C GLN A 149 -8.42 1.59 -14.31
N GLN A 150 -8.11 0.47 -13.67
CA GLN A 150 -7.92 -0.83 -14.32
C GLN A 150 -9.23 -1.60 -14.57
N GLY A 151 -10.36 -1.11 -14.09
CA GLY A 151 -11.66 -1.76 -14.26
C GLY A 151 -11.95 -2.88 -13.28
N PHE A 152 -11.31 -2.90 -12.11
CA PHE A 152 -11.48 -3.88 -11.03
C PHE A 152 -11.30 -5.33 -11.51
N PRO A 153 -10.15 -5.67 -12.15
CA PRO A 153 -9.95 -7.00 -12.69
C PRO A 153 -9.95 -8.07 -11.58
N ASN A 154 -10.63 -9.19 -11.85
CA ASN A 154 -10.69 -10.35 -10.95
C ASN A 154 -11.36 -10.07 -9.60
N LEU A 155 -12.21 -9.04 -9.53
CA LEU A 155 -13.01 -8.75 -8.36
C LEU A 155 -14.50 -8.86 -8.71
N GLU A 156 -15.32 -9.24 -7.74
CA GLU A 156 -16.76 -9.29 -7.91
C GLU A 156 -17.31 -7.86 -7.92
N LEU A 157 -17.90 -7.47 -9.04
CA LEU A 157 -18.55 -6.16 -9.20
C LEU A 157 -19.96 -6.15 -8.61
N THR A 158 -20.57 -7.32 -8.49
CA THR A 158 -21.87 -7.54 -7.86
C THR A 158 -21.74 -8.70 -6.88
N HIS A 159 -22.71 -8.85 -6.00
CA HIS A 159 -22.63 -9.87 -4.96
C HIS A 159 -23.55 -11.07 -5.24
N HIS A 160 -23.20 -12.20 -4.65
CA HIS A 160 -23.98 -13.43 -4.64
C HIS A 160 -23.84 -14.04 -3.24
N TYR A 161 -24.60 -13.51 -2.28
CA TYR A 161 -24.58 -14.01 -0.91
C TYR A 161 -25.76 -14.93 -0.68
N GLU A 162 -25.55 -15.97 0.12
CA GLU A 162 -26.60 -16.93 0.45
C GLU A 162 -27.80 -16.25 1.13
N ASN A 163 -27.54 -15.23 1.95
CA ASN A 163 -28.56 -14.44 2.64
C ASN A 163 -28.47 -12.98 2.19
N ASP A 164 -28.80 -12.74 0.92
CA ASP A 164 -28.70 -11.39 0.37
C ASP A 164 -29.81 -10.51 0.91
N LYS A 165 -29.47 -9.30 1.33
CA LYS A 165 -30.40 -8.35 1.95
C LYS A 165 -31.06 -7.38 0.99
N LEU A 166 -30.55 -7.27 -0.22
CA LEU A 166 -31.05 -6.33 -1.23
C LEU A 166 -31.76 -7.00 -2.41
N ASP A 167 -31.82 -8.32 -2.42
CA ASP A 167 -32.54 -9.08 -3.48
C ASP A 167 -33.91 -9.57 -3.04
#